data_8ca84f4da25de3f35b04fd73d0ad7064
#
_entry.id   8ca84f4da25de3f35b04fd73d0ad7064
#
_cell.length_a   1.000
_cell.length_b   1.000
_cell.length_c   1.000
_cell.angle_alpha   90.00
_cell.angle_beta   90.00
_cell.angle_gamma   90.00
#
_symmetry.space_group_name_H-M   'P 1'
#
loop_
_entity.id
_entity.type
_entity.pdbx_description
1 polymer ?
#
loop_
_entity_poly.entity_id
_entity_poly.type
_entity_poly.pdbx_seq_one_letter_code
_entity_poly.pdbx_strand_id
1 'polypeptide(L)'
;MKTTRSKLMLLAAVAALAACAASAQMPVQNIDPERHGNLAAAQRLVVQAYERLNDAQNANDYQLGGHAARAKDLLRQANDEIKMAAEAANRR
;
A
#
# COMPACT_ATOMS: atom_id res chain seq x y z
N MET A 1 -5.61 -3.15 -39.21
CA MET A 1 -4.92 -2.13 -38.41
C MET A 1 -5.70 -1.69 -37.19
N LYS A 2 -7.00 -1.42 -37.35
CA LYS A 2 -7.82 -1.02 -36.18
C LYS A 2 -7.93 -2.10 -35.11
N THR A 3 -7.97 -3.36 -35.50
CA THR A 3 -8.02 -4.51 -34.59
C THR A 3 -6.77 -4.65 -33.73
N THR A 4 -5.60 -4.29 -34.25
CA THR A 4 -4.34 -4.37 -33.51
C THR A 4 -4.29 -3.36 -32.37
N ARG A 5 -4.81 -2.15 -32.60
CA ARG A 5 -4.87 -1.11 -31.58
C ARG A 5 -5.81 -1.49 -30.44
N SER A 6 -6.94 -2.12 -30.74
CA SER A 6 -7.89 -2.59 -29.73
C SER A 6 -7.27 -3.64 -28.82
N LYS A 7 -6.47 -4.54 -29.37
CA LYS A 7 -5.79 -5.58 -28.60
C LYS A 7 -4.76 -4.97 -27.64
N LEU A 8 -4.03 -3.96 -28.07
CA LEU A 8 -3.06 -3.27 -27.21
C LEU A 8 -3.75 -2.54 -26.05
N MET A 9 -4.91 -1.95 -26.30
CA MET A 9 -5.68 -1.29 -25.25
C MET A 9 -6.18 -2.28 -24.19
N LEU A 10 -6.61 -3.47 -24.60
CA LEU A 10 -7.05 -4.51 -23.69
C LEU A 10 -5.92 -4.99 -22.78
N LEU A 11 -4.72 -5.13 -23.32
CA LEU A 11 -3.56 -5.52 -22.51
C LEU A 11 -3.22 -4.47 -21.45
N ALA A 12 -3.31 -3.19 -21.79
CA ALA A 12 -3.08 -2.12 -20.84
C ALA A 12 -4.11 -2.14 -19.69
N ALA A 13 -5.38 -2.42 -20.02
CA ALA A 13 -6.44 -2.52 -19.00
C ALA A 13 -6.20 -3.67 -18.03
N VAL A 14 -5.73 -4.83 -18.52
CA VAL A 14 -5.43 -5.98 -17.68
C VAL A 14 -4.27 -5.67 -16.73
N ALA A 15 -3.23 -4.99 -17.21
CA ALA A 15 -2.12 -4.59 -16.37
C ALA A 15 -2.56 -3.65 -15.24
N ALA A 16 -3.46 -2.71 -15.53
CA ALA A 16 -4.01 -1.80 -14.53
C ALA A 16 -4.78 -2.55 -13.44
N LEU A 17 -5.57 -3.55 -13.80
CA LEU A 17 -6.32 -4.37 -12.85
C LEU A 17 -5.38 -5.16 -11.94
N ALA A 18 -4.30 -5.71 -12.47
CA ALA A 18 -3.31 -6.44 -11.67
C ALA A 18 -2.65 -5.52 -10.64
N ALA A 19 -2.31 -4.29 -11.01
CA ALA A 19 -1.73 -3.32 -10.10
C ALA A 19 -2.71 -2.95 -8.98
N CYS A 20 -4.00 -2.78 -9.27
CA CYS A 20 -5.02 -2.50 -8.27
C CYS A 20 -5.18 -3.66 -7.27
N ALA A 21 -5.15 -4.90 -7.75
CA ALA A 21 -5.25 -6.07 -6.89
C ALA A 21 -4.05 -6.17 -5.94
N ALA A 22 -2.83 -5.90 -6.42
CA ALA A 22 -1.63 -5.92 -5.59
C ALA A 22 -1.68 -4.85 -4.49
N SER A 23 -2.30 -3.68 -4.77
CA SER A 23 -2.36 -2.59 -3.81
C SER A 23 -3.46 -2.73 -2.76
N ALA A 24 -4.25 -3.83 -2.79
CA ALA A 24 -5.29 -4.08 -1.80
C ALA A 24 -4.77 -4.69 -0.50
N GLN A 25 -3.52 -5.13 -0.46
CA GLN A 25 -2.96 -5.82 0.70
C GLN A 25 -2.65 -4.87 1.85
N MET A 26 -2.97 -5.31 3.07
CA MET A 26 -2.65 -4.57 4.29
C MET A 26 -1.14 -4.53 4.51
N PRO A 27 -0.57 -3.40 4.98
CA PRO A 27 0.84 -3.35 5.35
C PRO A 27 1.16 -4.34 6.47
N VAL A 28 2.36 -4.89 6.46
CA VAL A 28 2.80 -5.87 7.46
C VAL A 28 3.88 -5.30 8.36
N GLN A 29 3.94 -5.81 9.59
CA GLN A 29 4.98 -5.48 10.56
C GLN A 29 6.05 -6.55 10.48
N ASN A 30 7.20 -6.23 9.89
CA ASN A 30 8.27 -7.20 9.66
C ASN A 30 9.66 -6.66 9.97
N ILE A 31 9.76 -5.65 10.83
CA ILE A 31 11.03 -5.10 11.31
C ILE A 31 11.23 -5.54 12.75
N ASP A 32 12.44 -6.03 13.05
CA ASP A 32 12.82 -6.45 14.39
C ASP A 32 12.88 -5.24 15.32
N PRO A 33 12.03 -5.17 16.37
CA PRO A 33 11.99 -4.03 17.28
C PRO A 33 13.23 -3.92 18.15
N GLU A 34 13.97 -5.00 18.36
CA GLU A 34 15.20 -4.95 19.16
C GLU A 34 16.35 -4.31 18.40
N ARG A 35 16.39 -4.48 17.07
CA ARG A 35 17.45 -3.90 16.24
C ARG A 35 17.10 -2.51 15.73
N HIS A 36 15.82 -2.27 15.42
CA HIS A 36 15.35 -1.03 14.82
C HIS A 36 14.04 -0.60 15.47
N GLY A 37 14.13 -0.21 16.74
CA GLY A 37 12.95 0.09 17.56
C GLY A 37 12.07 1.18 16.98
N ASN A 38 12.67 2.27 16.49
CA ASN A 38 11.90 3.38 15.92
C ASN A 38 11.27 3.03 14.58
N LEU A 39 11.97 2.26 13.75
CA LEU A 39 11.42 1.82 12.47
C LEU A 39 10.29 0.80 12.66
N ALA A 40 10.45 -0.10 13.62
CA ALA A 40 9.39 -1.05 13.98
C ALA A 40 8.16 -0.32 14.53
N ALA A 41 8.37 0.71 15.35
CA ALA A 41 7.28 1.55 15.86
C ALA A 41 6.58 2.28 14.74
N ALA A 42 7.32 2.79 13.75
CA ALA A 42 6.74 3.44 12.59
C ALA A 42 5.84 2.48 11.80
N GLN A 43 6.27 1.24 11.59
CA GLN A 43 5.44 0.23 10.93
C GLN A 43 4.14 -0.04 11.69
N ARG A 44 4.23 -0.15 13.01
CA ARG A 44 3.04 -0.36 13.86
C ARG A 44 2.05 0.77 13.68
N LEU A 45 2.52 2.01 13.65
CA LEU A 45 1.66 3.18 13.46
C LEU A 45 1.02 3.20 12.06
N VAL A 46 1.76 2.77 11.04
CA VAL A 46 1.22 2.64 9.67
C VAL A 46 0.08 1.62 9.66
N VAL A 47 0.26 0.47 10.30
CA VAL A 47 -0.78 -0.56 10.37
C VAL A 47 -2.01 -0.03 11.10
N GLN A 48 -1.81 0.66 12.23
CA GLN A 48 -2.92 1.25 12.97
C GLN A 48 -3.67 2.29 12.15
N ALA A 49 -2.95 3.15 11.43
CA ALA A 49 -3.57 4.14 10.56
C ALA A 49 -4.37 3.47 9.44
N TYR A 50 -3.84 2.41 8.85
CA TYR A 50 -4.54 1.65 7.82
C TYR A 50 -5.86 1.07 8.36
N GLU A 51 -5.83 0.48 9.56
CA GLU A 51 -7.02 -0.08 10.21
C GLU A 51 -8.07 1.01 10.46
N ARG A 52 -7.65 2.19 10.92
CA ARG A 52 -8.56 3.32 11.13
C ARG A 52 -9.21 3.78 9.84
N LEU A 53 -8.47 3.77 8.74
CA LEU A 53 -9.04 4.11 7.43
C LEU A 53 -10.06 3.07 6.96
N ASN A 54 -9.82 1.78 7.24
CA ASN A 54 -10.82 0.75 6.99
C ASN A 54 -12.10 1.03 7.78
N ASP A 55 -11.96 1.36 9.05
CA ASP A 55 -13.10 1.68 9.92
C ASP A 55 -13.85 2.90 9.40
N ALA A 56 -13.14 3.94 8.97
CA ALA A 56 -13.75 5.13 8.41
C ALA A 56 -14.52 4.83 7.12
N GLN A 57 -13.97 4.00 6.25
CA GLN A 57 -14.65 3.59 5.02
C GLN A 57 -15.94 2.82 5.34
N ASN A 58 -15.88 1.90 6.29
CA ASN A 58 -17.05 1.13 6.69
C ASN A 58 -18.13 2.01 7.31
N ALA A 59 -17.74 2.97 8.15
CA ALA A 59 -18.68 3.88 8.80
C ALA A 59 -19.36 4.83 7.82
N ASN A 60 -18.75 5.12 6.69
CA ASN A 60 -19.25 6.09 5.71
C ASN A 60 -19.66 5.44 4.38
N ASP A 61 -19.87 4.12 4.37
CA ASP A 61 -20.26 3.35 3.17
C ASP A 61 -19.36 3.64 1.96
N TYR A 62 -18.07 3.81 2.22
CA TYR A 62 -17.07 4.11 1.19
C TYR A 62 -17.33 5.45 0.45
N GLN A 63 -18.01 6.39 1.09
CA GLN A 63 -18.34 7.69 0.49
C GLN A 63 -17.32 8.78 0.84
N LEU A 64 -16.05 8.44 0.90
CA LEU A 64 -14.98 9.37 1.25
C LEU A 64 -14.24 9.89 0.00
N GLY A 65 -14.92 9.90 -1.14
CA GLY A 65 -14.40 10.48 -2.38
C GLY A 65 -13.13 9.81 -2.93
N GLY A 66 -12.88 8.57 -2.56
CA GLY A 66 -11.67 7.85 -2.97
C GLY A 66 -10.42 8.25 -2.20
N HIS A 67 -10.51 9.25 -1.33
CA HIS A 67 -9.33 9.74 -0.60
C HIS A 67 -8.86 8.78 0.48
N ALA A 68 -9.76 8.07 1.15
CA ALA A 68 -9.38 7.05 2.13
C ALA A 68 -8.65 5.89 1.45
N ALA A 69 -9.11 5.46 0.29
CA ALA A 69 -8.45 4.40 -0.48
C ALA A 69 -7.05 4.85 -0.91
N ARG A 70 -6.90 6.09 -1.34
CA ARG A 70 -5.59 6.64 -1.70
C ARG A 70 -4.66 6.74 -0.48
N ALA A 71 -5.19 7.14 0.67
CA ALA A 71 -4.40 7.20 1.90
C ALA A 71 -3.89 5.83 2.30
N LYS A 72 -4.71 4.79 2.18
CA LYS A 72 -4.30 3.41 2.45
C LYS A 72 -3.18 2.97 1.52
N ASP A 73 -3.27 3.35 0.24
CA ASP A 73 -2.23 3.05 -0.74
C ASP A 73 -0.91 3.72 -0.38
N LEU A 74 -0.96 4.98 0.02
CA LEU A 74 0.22 5.73 0.46
C LEU A 74 0.84 5.12 1.72
N LEU A 75 0.01 4.59 2.63
CA LEU A 75 0.52 3.91 3.83
C LEU A 75 1.29 2.63 3.47
N ARG A 76 0.81 1.87 2.49
CA ARG A 76 1.56 0.70 2.02
C ARG A 76 2.91 1.09 1.43
N GLN A 77 2.94 2.14 0.62
CA GLN A 77 4.19 2.65 0.05
C GLN A 77 5.14 3.12 1.15
N ALA A 78 4.61 3.85 2.14
CA ALA A 78 5.40 4.29 3.27
C ALA A 78 5.99 3.10 4.04
N ASN A 79 5.20 2.05 4.23
CA ASN A 79 5.66 0.86 4.93
C ASN A 79 6.81 0.17 4.19
N ASP A 80 6.74 0.11 2.87
CA ASP A 80 7.82 -0.45 2.06
C ASP A 80 9.11 0.36 2.21
N GLU A 81 8.99 1.68 2.24
CA GLU A 81 10.15 2.55 2.43
C GLU A 81 10.75 2.41 3.83
N ILE A 82 9.91 2.24 4.86
CA ILE A 82 10.37 2.00 6.23
C ILE A 82 11.16 0.69 6.28
N LYS A 83 10.68 -0.35 5.64
CA LYS A 83 11.39 -1.63 5.56
C LYS A 83 12.74 -1.46 4.85
N MET A 84 12.78 -0.74 3.76
CA MET A 84 14.02 -0.47 3.03
C MET A 84 15.01 0.32 3.89
N ALA A 85 14.52 1.23 4.73
CA ALA A 85 15.38 1.94 5.68
C ALA A 85 16.04 1.00 6.67
N ALA A 86 15.30 0.03 7.19
CA ALA A 86 15.84 -0.99 8.10
C ALA A 86 16.89 -1.86 7.39
N GLU A 87 16.62 -2.26 6.16
CA GLU A 87 17.56 -3.04 5.35
C GLU A 87 18.84 -2.26 5.07
N ALA A 88 18.72 -0.97 4.77
CA ALA A 88 19.88 -0.11 4.54
C ALA A 88 20.72 0.02 5.82
N ALA A 89 20.08 0.15 6.97
CA ALA A 89 20.79 0.19 8.26
C ALA A 89 21.53 -1.12 8.56
N ASN A 90 20.96 -2.25 8.17
CA ASN A 90 21.58 -3.56 8.35
C ASN A 90 22.85 -3.76 7.51
N ARG A 91 23.01 -3.00 6.45
CA ARG A 91 24.17 -3.11 5.56
C ARG A 91 25.41 -2.34 6.02
N ARG A 92 25.33 -1.64 7.12
CA ARG A 92 26.46 -0.87 7.68
C ARG A 92 27.42 -1.72 8.49
#